data_e4e90fccdbb063e0d9471e1d07ce2e68
#
_entry.id   e4e90fccdbb063e0d9471e1d07ce2e68
#
_cell.length_a   1.000
_cell.length_b   1.000
_cell.length_c   1.000
_cell.angle_alpha   90.00
_cell.angle_beta   90.00
_cell.angle_gamma   90.00
#
_symmetry.space_group_name_H-M   'P 1'
#
loop_
_entity.id
_entity.type
_entity.pdbx_description
1 polymer ?
#
loop_
_entity_poly.entity_id
_entity_poly.type
_entity_poly.pdbx_seq_one_letter_code
_entity_poly.pdbx_strand_id
1 'polypeptide(L)'
;MKYWKEYYGHVPDIQGKRKQYDNTIYTFDIETTSFLILNGKQIPAIDYLKLTKEEQEECIFMSNMYIWMFGINDVIYYGRTWDELYVFLMRIENWSTDKKKTIFVHNLSYEFEFLRNRFKIKNVFARKSRKAMKCEIDEYNFEFRCSYMMSNISLEKLPEIYGLDVKKLVGNLDYNKIRNSKTILSDEELAYCENDCLVVYQYIKKELETYKNIKSLPLTSTGHVRKELKEKIIKDYPYRNKVRRSINTDGHIYNMLIKSFSRRIYACKLDIC
;
A
#
# COMPACT_ATOMS: atom_id res chain seq x y z
N MET A 1 13.57 3.70 -14.62
CA MET A 1 13.28 2.29 -14.19
C MET A 1 14.24 1.30 -14.79
N LYS A 2 14.50 0.19 -14.08
CA LYS A 2 15.27 -0.93 -14.59
C LYS A 2 14.37 -2.13 -14.81
N TYR A 3 14.68 -2.91 -15.86
CA TYR A 3 13.96 -4.17 -16.03
C TYR A 3 14.37 -5.15 -14.91
N TRP A 4 13.46 -5.94 -14.37
CA TRP A 4 13.68 -6.76 -13.18
C TRP A 4 14.84 -7.75 -13.30
N LYS A 5 15.21 -8.16 -14.51
CA LYS A 5 16.37 -9.05 -14.74
C LYS A 5 17.72 -8.41 -14.39
N GLU A 6 17.76 -7.08 -14.33
CA GLU A 6 18.95 -6.30 -13.95
C GLU A 6 19.19 -6.25 -12.44
N TYR A 7 18.30 -6.86 -11.65
CA TYR A 7 18.49 -6.96 -10.21
C TYR A 7 19.53 -8.03 -9.88
N TYR A 8 20.65 -7.61 -9.31
CA TYR A 8 21.76 -8.48 -8.89
C TYR A 8 21.88 -8.63 -7.37
N GLY A 9 20.96 -8.07 -6.63
CA GLY A 9 20.94 -8.09 -5.18
C GLY A 9 21.15 -6.70 -4.57
N HIS A 10 20.94 -6.62 -3.26
CA HIS A 10 21.19 -5.42 -2.45
C HIS A 10 21.59 -5.84 -1.03
N VAL A 11 22.24 -4.94 -0.30
CA VAL A 11 22.55 -5.16 1.12
C VAL A 11 21.33 -4.73 1.95
N PRO A 12 20.69 -5.63 2.71
CA PRO A 12 19.59 -5.28 3.59
C PRO A 12 20.00 -4.26 4.66
N ASP A 13 19.20 -3.23 4.87
CA ASP A 13 19.42 -2.28 5.96
C ASP A 13 18.82 -2.82 7.26
N ILE A 14 19.67 -3.37 8.13
CA ILE A 14 19.29 -4.01 9.38
C ILE A 14 19.74 -3.15 10.56
N GLN A 15 18.82 -2.45 11.20
CA GLN A 15 19.10 -1.61 12.35
C GLN A 15 18.53 -2.20 13.65
N GLY A 16 19.28 -1.98 14.75
CA GLY A 16 18.85 -2.28 16.10
C GLY A 16 19.13 -3.70 16.60
N LYS A 17 18.86 -3.91 17.89
CA LYS A 17 19.19 -5.17 18.62
C LYS A 17 18.30 -6.36 18.20
N ARG A 18 17.08 -6.11 17.74
CA ARG A 18 16.15 -7.14 17.23
C ARG A 18 16.10 -7.08 15.72
N LYS A 19 16.94 -7.80 15.06
CA LYS A 19 17.10 -7.91 13.60
C LYS A 19 15.93 -8.67 12.93
N GLN A 20 14.67 -8.31 13.22
CA GLN A 20 13.50 -8.97 12.66
C GLN A 20 12.95 -8.30 11.39
N TYR A 21 13.31 -7.04 11.18
CA TYR A 21 12.90 -6.25 10.03
C TYR A 21 14.10 -5.73 9.27
N ASP A 22 14.00 -5.77 7.97
CA ASP A 22 14.85 -5.02 7.06
C ASP A 22 14.34 -3.58 6.99
N ASN A 23 15.22 -2.59 7.15
CA ASN A 23 14.88 -1.17 7.04
C ASN A 23 15.10 -0.60 5.63
N THR A 24 15.48 -1.42 4.67
CA THR A 24 15.39 -1.06 3.26
C THR A 24 13.95 -0.69 2.94
N ILE A 25 13.74 0.42 2.26
CA ILE A 25 12.40 0.87 1.87
C ILE A 25 12.03 0.15 0.58
N TYR A 26 11.02 -0.70 0.66
CA TYR A 26 10.44 -1.34 -0.52
C TYR A 26 9.11 -0.67 -0.85
N THR A 27 8.89 -0.41 -2.13
CA THR A 27 7.62 0.11 -2.65
C THR A 27 7.09 -0.81 -3.74
N PHE A 28 5.78 -0.81 -3.94
CA PHE A 28 5.15 -1.61 -4.98
C PHE A 28 3.92 -0.91 -5.51
N ASP A 29 3.73 -1.02 -6.81
CA ASP A 29 2.56 -0.52 -7.53
C ASP A 29 2.30 -1.36 -8.77
N ILE A 30 1.06 -1.35 -9.28
CA ILE A 30 0.69 -2.01 -10.52
C ILE A 30 -0.17 -1.09 -11.38
N GLU A 31 0.03 -1.19 -12.69
CA GLU A 31 -0.91 -0.60 -13.63
C GLU A 31 -1.74 -1.68 -14.32
N THR A 32 -3.01 -1.39 -14.44
CA THR A 32 -3.98 -2.34 -14.98
C THR A 32 -4.79 -1.73 -16.09
N THR A 33 -5.31 -2.59 -16.94
CA THR A 33 -6.30 -2.22 -17.96
C THR A 33 -7.61 -2.95 -17.66
N SER A 34 -8.71 -2.22 -17.72
CA SER A 34 -10.06 -2.79 -17.59
C SER A 34 -10.75 -2.78 -18.94
N PHE A 35 -11.35 -3.88 -19.30
CA PHE A 35 -12.06 -4.06 -20.57
C PHE A 35 -13.25 -5.01 -20.40
N LEU A 36 -14.10 -5.01 -21.38
CA LEU A 36 -15.24 -5.90 -21.50
C LEU A 36 -14.94 -6.95 -22.57
N ILE A 37 -15.45 -8.15 -22.36
CA ILE A 37 -15.52 -9.17 -23.43
C ILE A 37 -17.00 -9.31 -23.83
N LEU A 38 -17.29 -8.99 -25.07
CA LEU A 38 -18.60 -9.17 -25.69
C LEU A 38 -18.41 -9.88 -27.01
N ASN A 39 -19.09 -11.00 -27.23
CA ASN A 39 -18.99 -11.81 -28.47
C ASN A 39 -17.54 -12.14 -28.86
N GLY A 40 -16.67 -12.42 -27.86
CA GLY A 40 -15.25 -12.72 -28.04
C GLY A 40 -14.37 -11.51 -28.40
N LYS A 41 -14.92 -10.30 -28.48
CA LYS A 41 -14.16 -9.05 -28.73
C LYS A 41 -13.88 -8.31 -27.41
N GLN A 42 -12.69 -7.71 -27.33
CA GLN A 42 -12.33 -6.83 -26.23
C GLN A 42 -12.77 -5.39 -26.55
N ILE A 43 -13.48 -4.78 -25.61
CA ILE A 43 -14.01 -3.41 -25.71
C ILE A 43 -13.51 -2.65 -24.48
N PRO A 44 -13.02 -1.40 -24.60
CA PRO A 44 -12.63 -0.58 -23.47
C PRO A 44 -13.76 -0.47 -22.43
N ALA A 45 -13.45 -0.58 -21.13
CA ALA A 45 -14.48 -0.54 -20.08
C ALA A 45 -15.29 0.76 -20.07
N ILE A 46 -14.70 1.87 -20.54
CA ILE A 46 -15.38 3.17 -20.68
C ILE A 46 -16.57 3.13 -21.64
N ASP A 47 -16.55 2.19 -22.60
CA ASP A 47 -17.61 2.06 -23.60
C ASP A 47 -18.84 1.28 -23.09
N TYR A 48 -18.81 0.79 -21.82
CA TYR A 48 -19.92 0.04 -21.23
C TYR A 48 -21.27 0.76 -21.34
N LEU A 49 -21.29 2.07 -21.08
CA LEU A 49 -22.53 2.87 -21.14
C LEU A 49 -23.03 3.11 -22.58
N LYS A 50 -22.24 2.79 -23.60
CA LYS A 50 -22.62 2.88 -25.00
C LYS A 50 -23.27 1.59 -25.53
N LEU A 51 -23.17 0.49 -24.76
CA LEU A 51 -23.76 -0.80 -25.10
C LEU A 51 -25.27 -0.79 -24.83
N THR A 52 -26.01 -1.61 -25.59
CA THR A 52 -27.43 -1.87 -25.32
C THR A 52 -27.58 -2.60 -24.00
N LYS A 53 -28.80 -2.65 -23.45
CA LYS A 53 -29.06 -3.37 -22.19
C LYS A 53 -28.75 -4.87 -22.30
N GLU A 54 -29.10 -5.47 -23.40
CA GLU A 54 -28.82 -6.87 -23.72
C GLU A 54 -27.30 -7.14 -23.76
N GLU A 55 -26.56 -6.28 -24.48
CA GLU A 55 -25.08 -6.36 -24.53
C GLU A 55 -24.44 -6.14 -23.15
N GLN A 56 -24.99 -5.25 -22.32
CA GLN A 56 -24.53 -5.03 -20.94
C GLN A 56 -24.72 -6.25 -20.04
N GLU A 57 -25.79 -7.02 -20.26
CA GLU A 57 -26.06 -8.26 -19.52
C GLU A 57 -25.15 -9.42 -19.97
N GLU A 58 -24.77 -9.45 -21.24
CA GLU A 58 -23.91 -10.49 -21.83
C GLU A 58 -22.41 -10.23 -21.65
N CYS A 59 -21.99 -8.99 -21.40
CA CYS A 59 -20.58 -8.66 -21.35
C CYS A 59 -19.92 -9.10 -20.04
N ILE A 60 -18.66 -9.51 -20.11
CA ILE A 60 -17.83 -9.91 -18.98
C ILE A 60 -16.80 -8.83 -18.71
N PHE A 61 -16.81 -8.28 -17.50
CA PHE A 61 -15.77 -7.34 -17.06
C PHE A 61 -14.48 -8.09 -16.74
N MET A 62 -13.39 -7.64 -17.31
CA MET A 62 -12.04 -8.14 -17.05
C MET A 62 -11.10 -6.99 -16.66
N SER A 63 -10.16 -7.30 -15.78
CA SER A 63 -9.08 -6.38 -15.43
C SER A 63 -7.77 -7.16 -15.38
N ASN A 64 -6.78 -6.70 -16.14
CA ASN A 64 -5.47 -7.33 -16.23
C ASN A 64 -4.36 -6.34 -15.88
N MET A 65 -3.43 -6.77 -15.05
CA MET A 65 -2.18 -6.07 -14.82
C MET A 65 -1.33 -6.18 -16.09
N TYR A 66 -0.75 -5.06 -16.55
CA TYR A 66 0.12 -5.03 -17.73
C TYR A 66 1.57 -4.60 -17.39
N ILE A 67 1.79 -4.00 -16.23
CA ILE A 67 3.10 -3.68 -15.67
C ILE A 67 3.00 -3.66 -14.14
N TRP A 68 4.02 -4.15 -13.48
CA TRP A 68 4.25 -3.94 -12.05
C TRP A 68 5.57 -3.20 -11.84
N MET A 69 5.62 -2.38 -10.80
CA MET A 69 6.79 -1.66 -10.34
C MET A 69 7.14 -2.09 -8.93
N PHE A 70 8.43 -2.23 -8.66
CA PHE A 70 8.94 -2.58 -7.34
C PHE A 70 10.18 -1.74 -7.01
N GLY A 71 10.06 -0.90 -5.99
CA GLY A 71 11.17 -0.08 -5.52
C GLY A 71 12.01 -0.78 -4.45
N ILE A 72 13.31 -0.64 -4.57
CA ILE A 72 14.29 -0.96 -3.54
C ILE A 72 15.06 0.32 -3.26
N ASN A 73 14.69 1.04 -2.22
CA ASN A 73 15.06 2.44 -2.00
C ASN A 73 14.64 3.31 -3.20
N ASP A 74 15.56 4.03 -3.80
CA ASP A 74 15.35 4.93 -4.95
C ASP A 74 15.47 4.24 -6.32
N VAL A 75 15.79 2.94 -6.35
CA VAL A 75 15.89 2.17 -7.59
C VAL A 75 14.58 1.43 -7.84
N ILE A 76 13.91 1.75 -8.94
CA ILE A 76 12.65 1.11 -9.31
C ILE A 76 12.90 0.06 -10.39
N TYR A 77 12.45 -1.17 -10.13
CA TYR A 77 12.43 -2.29 -11.05
C TYR A 77 11.02 -2.50 -11.58
N TYR A 78 10.89 -3.03 -12.78
CA TYR A 78 9.59 -3.35 -13.37
C TYR A 78 9.61 -4.68 -14.11
N GLY A 79 8.45 -5.25 -14.25
CA GLY A 79 8.17 -6.39 -15.12
C GLY A 79 6.75 -6.36 -15.65
N ARG A 80 6.43 -7.30 -16.51
CA ARG A 80 5.22 -7.28 -17.31
C ARG A 80 4.25 -8.41 -16.99
N THR A 81 4.67 -9.40 -16.23
CA THR A 81 3.89 -10.60 -15.89
C THR A 81 3.96 -10.93 -14.40
N TRP A 82 2.98 -11.66 -13.90
CA TRP A 82 2.98 -12.15 -12.52
C TRP A 82 4.10 -13.17 -12.26
N ASP A 83 4.46 -13.97 -13.27
CA ASP A 83 5.54 -14.95 -13.14
C ASP A 83 6.90 -14.23 -12.98
N GLU A 84 7.09 -13.12 -13.68
CA GLU A 84 8.28 -12.28 -13.50
C GLU A 84 8.33 -11.68 -12.09
N LEU A 85 7.18 -11.22 -11.56
CA LEU A 85 7.10 -10.71 -10.18
C LEU A 85 7.44 -11.82 -9.18
N TYR A 86 6.90 -13.02 -9.38
CA TYR A 86 7.18 -14.17 -8.51
C TYR A 86 8.69 -14.47 -8.45
N VAL A 87 9.32 -14.60 -9.61
CA VAL A 87 10.79 -14.84 -9.70
C VAL A 87 11.58 -13.70 -9.07
N PHE A 88 11.14 -12.47 -9.27
CA PHE A 88 11.80 -11.29 -8.69
C PHE A 88 11.72 -11.29 -7.15
N LEU A 89 10.55 -11.55 -6.58
CA LEU A 89 10.37 -11.66 -5.13
C LEU A 89 11.23 -12.81 -4.54
N MET A 90 11.31 -13.95 -5.21
CA MET A 90 12.22 -15.04 -4.82
C MET A 90 13.67 -14.58 -4.76
N ARG A 91 14.13 -13.82 -5.76
CA ARG A 91 15.51 -13.28 -5.77
C ARG A 91 15.76 -12.35 -4.59
N ILE A 92 14.79 -11.48 -4.25
CA ILE A 92 14.89 -10.59 -3.08
C ILE A 92 14.93 -11.42 -1.80
N GLU A 93 14.09 -12.45 -1.67
CA GLU A 93 14.04 -13.29 -0.47
C GLU A 93 15.37 -14.00 -0.24
N ASN A 94 16.01 -14.53 -1.28
CA ASN A 94 17.28 -15.23 -1.17
C ASN A 94 18.43 -14.38 -0.61
N TRP A 95 18.33 -13.05 -0.68
CA TRP A 95 19.34 -12.15 -0.13
C TRP A 95 19.17 -11.87 1.38
N SER A 96 17.99 -12.13 1.93
CA SER A 96 17.70 -11.87 3.35
C SER A 96 16.53 -12.71 3.85
N THR A 97 16.73 -14.02 3.90
CA THR A 97 15.68 -15.02 4.18
C THR A 97 15.04 -14.89 5.56
N ASP A 98 15.79 -14.42 6.56
CA ASP A 98 15.37 -14.34 7.95
C ASP A 98 14.81 -12.99 8.37
N LYS A 99 14.73 -12.01 7.46
CA LYS A 99 14.25 -10.65 7.76
C LYS A 99 12.93 -10.36 7.08
N LYS A 100 12.01 -9.79 7.86
CA LYS A 100 10.74 -9.31 7.32
C LYS A 100 10.97 -8.04 6.50
N LYS A 101 10.61 -8.08 5.24
CA LYS A 101 10.65 -6.98 4.29
C LYS A 101 9.30 -6.32 4.23
N THR A 102 9.23 -5.02 4.53
CA THR A 102 7.97 -4.28 4.48
C THR A 102 7.85 -3.52 3.16
N ILE A 103 6.87 -3.89 2.37
CA ILE A 103 6.56 -3.30 1.07
C ILE A 103 5.44 -2.28 1.25
N PHE A 104 5.69 -1.03 0.89
CA PHE A 104 4.70 0.04 0.99
C PHE A 104 3.97 0.20 -0.35
N VAL A 105 2.65 0.21 -0.26
CA VAL A 105 1.74 0.35 -1.41
C VAL A 105 0.80 1.53 -1.12
N HIS A 106 0.62 2.42 -2.07
CA HIS A 106 -0.33 3.50 -1.90
C HIS A 106 -1.72 3.05 -2.33
N ASN A 107 -2.64 2.94 -1.35
CA ASN A 107 -3.97 2.33 -1.51
C ASN A 107 -3.95 0.80 -1.73
N LEU A 108 -3.21 0.08 -0.89
CA LEU A 108 -3.07 -1.40 -0.92
C LEU A 108 -4.39 -2.17 -1.21
N SER A 109 -5.54 -1.56 -0.95
CA SER A 109 -6.83 -2.21 -1.20
C SER A 109 -7.05 -2.57 -2.67
N TYR A 110 -6.46 -1.82 -3.58
CA TYR A 110 -6.55 -2.09 -5.02
C TYR A 110 -5.62 -3.25 -5.41
N GLU A 111 -4.35 -3.16 -5.09
CA GLU A 111 -3.35 -4.19 -5.41
C GLU A 111 -3.68 -5.51 -4.70
N PHE A 112 -4.27 -5.44 -3.51
CA PHE A 112 -4.67 -6.62 -2.74
C PHE A 112 -5.64 -7.53 -3.50
N GLU A 113 -6.57 -6.96 -4.28
CA GLU A 113 -7.51 -7.75 -5.07
C GLU A 113 -6.81 -8.58 -6.16
N PHE A 114 -5.69 -8.08 -6.69
CA PHE A 114 -4.87 -8.83 -7.65
C PHE A 114 -3.91 -9.80 -6.95
N LEU A 115 -3.25 -9.36 -5.88
CA LEU A 115 -2.27 -10.17 -5.14
C LEU A 115 -2.89 -11.42 -4.53
N ARG A 116 -4.09 -11.34 -3.95
CA ARG A 116 -4.76 -12.47 -3.30
C ARG A 116 -5.10 -13.62 -4.24
N ASN A 117 -5.19 -13.35 -5.55
CA ASN A 117 -5.45 -14.35 -6.56
C ASN A 117 -4.17 -15.00 -7.10
N ARG A 118 -3.00 -14.50 -6.70
CA ARG A 118 -1.69 -14.94 -7.18
C ARG A 118 -0.80 -15.48 -6.08
N PHE A 119 -0.97 -14.98 -4.86
CA PHE A 119 -0.16 -15.36 -3.71
C PHE A 119 -1.04 -15.86 -2.58
N LYS A 120 -0.52 -16.81 -1.82
CA LYS A 120 -1.16 -17.24 -0.58
C LYS A 120 -0.97 -16.16 0.48
N ILE A 121 -2.03 -15.43 0.77
CA ILE A 121 -2.02 -14.30 1.71
C ILE A 121 -2.40 -14.76 3.10
N LYS A 122 -1.69 -14.25 4.12
CA LYS A 122 -1.99 -14.44 5.54
C LYS A 122 -1.96 -13.12 6.32
N ASN A 123 -2.40 -13.15 7.57
CA ASN A 123 -2.33 -12.05 8.53
C ASN A 123 -2.90 -10.74 7.96
N VAL A 124 -4.04 -10.83 7.26
CA VAL A 124 -4.71 -9.66 6.69
C VAL A 124 -5.31 -8.82 7.81
N PHE A 125 -4.89 -7.56 7.88
CA PHE A 125 -5.50 -6.56 8.74
C PHE A 125 -6.21 -5.52 7.89
N ALA A 126 -7.52 -5.42 8.03
CA ALA A 126 -8.38 -4.53 7.24
C ALA A 126 -9.30 -3.71 8.15
N ARG A 127 -9.55 -2.46 7.80
CA ARG A 127 -10.50 -1.60 8.51
C ARG A 127 -11.95 -2.07 8.32
N LYS A 128 -12.27 -2.54 7.13
CA LYS A 128 -13.55 -3.12 6.71
C LYS A 128 -13.31 -3.98 5.45
N SER A 129 -14.35 -4.66 4.97
CA SER A 129 -14.27 -5.39 3.71
C SER A 129 -13.63 -4.53 2.60
N ARG A 130 -12.74 -5.12 1.81
CA ARG A 130 -12.00 -4.46 0.71
C ARG A 130 -11.18 -3.22 1.11
N LYS A 131 -10.80 -3.07 2.39
CA LYS A 131 -9.94 -1.97 2.88
C LYS A 131 -8.75 -2.54 3.64
N ALA A 132 -7.93 -3.32 2.92
CA ALA A 132 -6.68 -3.88 3.44
C ALA A 132 -5.71 -2.76 3.84
N MET A 133 -5.19 -2.85 5.06
CA MET A 133 -4.19 -1.94 5.60
C MET A 133 -2.81 -2.59 5.66
N LYS A 134 -2.82 -3.92 5.86
CA LYS A 134 -1.64 -4.75 5.97
C LYS A 134 -1.99 -6.18 5.59
N CYS A 135 -1.07 -6.88 4.93
CA CYS A 135 -1.13 -8.32 4.72
C CYS A 135 0.27 -8.91 4.59
N GLU A 136 0.38 -10.23 4.64
CA GLU A 136 1.66 -10.94 4.49
C GLU A 136 1.51 -12.03 3.42
N ILE A 137 2.57 -12.29 2.65
CA ILE A 137 2.67 -13.46 1.77
C ILE A 137 3.12 -14.65 2.62
N ASP A 138 2.41 -15.78 2.53
CA ASP A 138 2.67 -16.94 3.40
C ASP A 138 4.01 -17.62 3.09
N GLU A 139 4.42 -17.61 1.83
CA GLU A 139 5.61 -18.31 1.34
C GLU A 139 6.91 -17.55 1.56
N TYR A 140 6.83 -16.23 1.86
CA TYR A 140 7.97 -15.33 1.98
C TYR A 140 7.85 -14.43 3.20
N ASN A 141 8.98 -13.83 3.62
CA ASN A 141 9.01 -12.84 4.69
C ASN A 141 8.60 -11.42 4.21
N PHE A 142 7.60 -11.32 3.35
CA PHE A 142 7.07 -10.07 2.87
C PHE A 142 5.80 -9.64 3.61
N GLU A 143 5.78 -8.38 4.00
CA GLU A 143 4.66 -7.71 4.62
C GLU A 143 4.29 -6.47 3.81
N PHE A 144 3.07 -6.41 3.28
CA PHE A 144 2.54 -5.24 2.59
C PHE A 144 1.88 -4.29 3.59
N ARG A 145 2.14 -2.98 3.46
CA ARG A 145 1.50 -1.92 4.26
C ARG A 145 0.97 -0.81 3.38
N CYS A 146 -0.22 -0.33 3.70
CA CYS A 146 -0.88 0.77 3.00
C CYS A 146 -0.33 2.12 3.45
N SER A 147 0.43 2.81 2.58
CA SER A 147 0.95 4.16 2.85
C SER A 147 -0.16 5.22 2.84
N TYR A 148 -1.24 5.03 2.08
CA TYR A 148 -2.42 5.90 2.16
C TYR A 148 -3.04 5.90 3.57
N MET A 149 -3.18 4.74 4.21
CA MET A 149 -3.71 4.66 5.58
C MET A 149 -2.77 5.30 6.61
N MET A 150 -1.47 5.31 6.34
CA MET A 150 -0.47 5.97 7.19
C MET A 150 -0.60 7.49 7.13
N SER A 151 -0.67 8.07 5.92
CA SER A 151 -0.75 9.52 5.70
C SER A 151 -2.19 10.06 5.77
N ASN A 152 -3.16 9.30 5.29
CA ASN A 152 -4.52 9.73 4.95
C ASN A 152 -4.55 10.87 3.90
N ILE A 153 -3.57 10.88 3.00
CA ILE A 153 -3.35 11.90 1.97
C ILE A 153 -3.23 11.17 0.63
N SER A 154 -3.81 11.73 -0.44
CA SER A 154 -3.67 11.17 -1.79
C SER A 154 -2.23 11.27 -2.29
N LEU A 155 -1.81 10.34 -3.16
CA LEU A 155 -0.45 10.29 -3.70
C LEU A 155 -0.03 11.62 -4.35
N GLU A 156 -0.95 12.27 -5.04
CA GLU A 156 -0.75 13.57 -5.69
C GLU A 156 -0.37 14.70 -4.72
N LYS A 157 -0.93 14.67 -3.50
CA LYS A 157 -0.73 15.73 -2.49
C LYS A 157 0.45 15.45 -1.55
N LEU A 158 0.95 14.21 -1.52
CA LEU A 158 2.07 13.85 -0.66
C LEU A 158 3.30 14.74 -0.88
N PRO A 159 3.74 14.99 -2.14
CA PRO A 159 4.92 15.81 -2.38
C PRO A 159 4.81 17.22 -1.82
N GLU A 160 3.67 17.87 -2.00
CA GLU A 160 3.44 19.23 -1.49
C GLU A 160 3.43 19.28 0.04
N ILE A 161 2.66 18.35 0.67
CA ILE A 161 2.46 18.37 2.13
C ILE A 161 3.73 17.99 2.89
N TYR A 162 4.51 17.05 2.36
CA TYR A 162 5.75 16.57 2.99
C TYR A 162 7.02 17.26 2.48
N GLY A 163 6.92 18.14 1.50
CA GLY A 163 8.09 18.81 0.87
C GLY A 163 9.02 17.78 0.22
N LEU A 164 8.49 16.89 -0.60
CA LEU A 164 9.28 15.88 -1.30
C LEU A 164 9.89 16.46 -2.56
N ASP A 165 11.08 15.97 -2.93
CA ASP A 165 11.78 16.44 -4.14
C ASP A 165 11.12 15.92 -5.43
N VAL A 166 10.43 14.78 -5.36
CA VAL A 166 9.69 14.20 -6.49
C VAL A 166 8.24 14.65 -6.43
N LYS A 167 7.71 15.17 -7.54
CA LYS A 167 6.30 15.51 -7.69
C LYS A 167 5.60 14.41 -8.46
N LYS A 168 4.35 14.09 -8.11
CA LYS A 168 3.55 13.19 -8.93
C LYS A 168 3.45 13.78 -10.34
N LEU A 169 3.87 13.02 -11.33
CA LEU A 169 3.64 13.38 -12.72
C LEU A 169 2.13 13.27 -12.99
N VAL A 170 1.54 14.36 -13.44
CA VAL A 170 0.19 14.33 -13.99
C VAL A 170 0.32 13.74 -15.39
N GLY A 171 0.34 12.42 -15.47
CA GLY A 171 0.47 11.71 -16.74
C GLY A 171 -0.88 11.56 -17.41
N ASN A 172 -0.89 11.70 -18.74
CA ASN A 172 -2.01 11.31 -19.56
C ASN A 172 -1.88 9.83 -19.96
N LEU A 173 -1.95 8.93 -18.95
CA LEU A 173 -2.19 7.53 -19.31
C LEU A 173 -3.57 7.45 -19.96
N ASP A 174 -3.59 7.11 -21.24
CA ASP A 174 -4.86 6.86 -21.93
C ASP A 174 -5.48 5.56 -21.39
N TYR A 175 -6.38 5.69 -20.44
CA TYR A 175 -7.10 4.56 -19.82
C TYR A 175 -8.08 3.87 -20.79
N ASN A 176 -8.32 4.42 -21.97
CA ASN A 176 -9.16 3.81 -22.99
C ASN A 176 -8.38 2.76 -23.79
N LYS A 177 -7.05 2.84 -23.78
CA LYS A 177 -6.20 1.88 -24.49
C LYS A 177 -6.13 0.58 -23.69
N ILE A 178 -6.58 -0.52 -24.31
CA ILE A 178 -6.42 -1.86 -23.76
C ILE A 178 -4.95 -2.26 -23.89
N ARG A 179 -4.28 -2.46 -22.75
CA ARG A 179 -2.87 -2.86 -22.68
C ARG A 179 -2.76 -4.29 -22.15
N ASN A 180 -1.69 -4.95 -22.52
CA ASN A 180 -1.30 -6.26 -22.00
C ASN A 180 0.22 -6.34 -21.81
N SER A 181 0.72 -7.46 -21.35
CA SER A 181 2.16 -7.65 -21.08
C SER A 181 3.06 -7.48 -22.31
N LYS A 182 2.53 -7.57 -23.53
CA LYS A 182 3.26 -7.41 -24.80
C LYS A 182 3.14 -5.99 -25.38
N THR A 183 2.25 -5.16 -24.85
CA THR A 183 2.08 -3.78 -25.32
C THR A 183 3.36 -2.99 -25.04
N ILE A 184 3.92 -2.37 -26.06
CA ILE A 184 5.07 -1.47 -25.91
C ILE A 184 4.59 -0.23 -25.17
N LEU A 185 5.28 0.13 -24.10
CA LEU A 185 5.04 1.34 -23.31
C LEU A 185 6.03 2.42 -23.75
N SER A 186 5.56 3.67 -23.82
CA SER A 186 6.44 4.81 -24.10
C SER A 186 7.32 5.14 -22.87
N ASP A 187 8.39 5.89 -23.09
CA ASP A 187 9.24 6.36 -22.01
C ASP A 187 8.47 7.25 -21.02
N GLU A 188 7.48 7.99 -21.49
CA GLU A 188 6.59 8.81 -20.68
C GLU A 188 5.67 7.95 -19.79
N GLU A 189 5.10 6.87 -20.34
CA GLU A 189 4.31 5.90 -19.58
C GLU A 189 5.16 5.21 -18.52
N LEU A 190 6.39 4.84 -18.86
CA LEU A 190 7.35 4.24 -17.90
C LEU A 190 7.77 5.24 -16.81
N ALA A 191 8.03 6.49 -17.16
CA ALA A 191 8.37 7.54 -16.20
C ALA A 191 7.20 7.82 -15.24
N TYR A 192 5.96 7.78 -15.72
CA TYR A 192 4.77 7.91 -14.89
C TYR A 192 4.73 6.79 -13.84
N CYS A 193 4.84 5.54 -14.28
CA CYS A 193 4.82 4.36 -13.42
C CYS A 193 5.96 4.38 -12.37
N GLU A 194 7.16 4.80 -12.78
CA GLU A 194 8.31 4.94 -11.88
C GLU A 194 8.05 5.95 -10.77
N ASN A 195 7.47 7.07 -11.15
CA ASN A 195 7.28 8.22 -10.27
C ASN A 195 6.34 7.90 -9.10
N ASP A 196 5.30 7.11 -9.29
CA ASP A 196 4.35 6.75 -8.23
C ASP A 196 5.06 5.96 -7.12
N CYS A 197 5.96 5.04 -7.46
CA CYS A 197 6.82 4.35 -6.49
C CYS A 197 7.82 5.29 -5.81
N LEU A 198 8.42 6.23 -6.54
CA LEU A 198 9.39 7.19 -5.98
C LEU A 198 8.74 8.15 -4.98
N VAL A 199 7.51 8.61 -5.23
CA VAL A 199 6.76 9.43 -4.26
C VAL A 199 6.54 8.67 -2.96
N VAL A 200 6.12 7.40 -3.03
CA VAL A 200 5.95 6.56 -1.83
C VAL A 200 7.29 6.34 -1.12
N TYR A 201 8.37 6.07 -1.86
CA TYR A 201 9.70 5.93 -1.28
C TYR A 201 10.12 7.17 -0.50
N GLN A 202 10.02 8.35 -1.10
CA GLN A 202 10.42 9.60 -0.43
C GLN A 202 9.55 9.91 0.78
N TYR A 203 8.23 9.64 0.70
CA TYR A 203 7.34 9.77 1.84
C TYR A 203 7.79 8.87 3.01
N ILE A 204 8.05 7.59 2.77
CA ILE A 204 8.49 6.67 3.81
C ILE A 204 9.87 7.05 4.36
N LYS A 205 10.79 7.50 3.50
CA LYS A 205 12.10 8.02 3.91
C LYS A 205 11.95 9.19 4.88
N LYS A 206 11.04 10.13 4.58
CA LYS A 206 10.72 11.28 5.45
C LYS A 206 10.14 10.84 6.81
N GLU A 207 9.25 9.88 6.81
CA GLU A 207 8.71 9.29 8.04
C GLU A 207 9.81 8.63 8.90
N LEU A 208 10.80 7.97 8.27
CA LEU A 208 11.91 7.33 8.97
C LEU A 208 12.87 8.32 9.65
N GLU A 209 12.91 9.58 9.25
CA GLU A 209 13.63 10.63 9.98
C GLU A 209 13.08 10.75 11.42
N THR A 210 11.76 10.61 11.58
CA THR A 210 11.08 10.65 12.89
C THR A 210 11.13 9.32 13.62
N TYR A 211 10.84 8.21 12.91
CA TYR A 211 10.60 6.90 13.53
C TYR A 211 11.83 5.98 13.56
N LYS A 212 12.89 6.31 12.84
CA LYS A 212 14.20 5.64 12.79
C LYS A 212 14.22 4.20 12.26
N ASN A 213 13.09 3.48 12.28
CA ASN A 213 13.02 2.12 11.74
C ASN A 213 11.60 1.78 11.28
N ILE A 214 11.49 0.90 10.29
CA ILE A 214 10.23 0.50 9.64
C ILE A 214 9.26 -0.15 10.63
N LYS A 215 9.75 -0.96 11.58
CA LYS A 215 8.90 -1.60 12.59
C LYS A 215 8.14 -0.59 13.45
N SER A 216 8.72 0.58 13.67
CA SER A 216 8.13 1.61 14.52
C SER A 216 7.17 2.55 13.78
N LEU A 217 7.08 2.47 12.45
CA LEU A 217 6.12 3.24 11.67
C LEU A 217 4.69 2.84 12.04
N PRO A 218 3.81 3.80 12.36
CA PRO A 218 2.39 3.54 12.59
C PRO A 218 1.69 3.07 11.32
N LEU A 219 0.68 2.22 11.44
CA LEU A 219 -0.11 1.73 10.31
C LEU A 219 -1.19 2.73 9.84
N THR A 220 -1.45 3.78 10.63
CA THR A 220 -2.52 4.75 10.36
C THR A 220 -2.14 6.14 10.80
N SER A 221 -2.74 7.17 10.20
CA SER A 221 -2.58 8.57 10.60
C SER A 221 -2.93 8.79 12.10
N THR A 222 -3.98 8.16 12.60
CA THR A 222 -4.31 8.20 14.03
C THR A 222 -3.28 7.51 14.91
N GLY A 223 -2.53 6.56 14.36
CA GLY A 223 -1.41 5.89 15.02
C GLY A 223 -0.25 6.85 15.29
N HIS A 224 0.04 7.77 14.37
CA HIS A 224 1.04 8.83 14.55
C HIS A 224 0.68 9.72 15.75
N VAL A 225 -0.56 10.23 15.77
CA VAL A 225 -1.04 11.08 16.87
C VAL A 225 -0.97 10.36 18.23
N ARG A 226 -1.39 9.09 18.28
CA ARG A 226 -1.33 8.29 19.50
C ARG A 226 0.11 8.07 19.97
N LYS A 227 1.04 7.85 19.07
CA LYS A 227 2.45 7.63 19.42
C LYS A 227 3.08 8.91 19.93
N GLU A 228 2.88 10.02 19.25
CA GLU A 228 3.36 11.34 19.68
C GLU A 228 2.79 11.73 21.04
N LEU A 229 1.48 11.58 21.24
CA LEU A 229 0.84 11.84 22.51
C LEU A 229 1.41 10.96 23.63
N LYS A 230 1.62 9.67 23.36
CA LYS A 230 2.22 8.73 24.32
C LYS A 230 3.64 9.14 24.68
N GLU A 231 4.45 9.57 23.74
CA GLU A 231 5.82 10.03 23.97
C GLU A 231 5.85 11.32 24.80
N LYS A 232 4.97 12.28 24.50
CA LYS A 232 4.81 13.51 25.30
C LYS A 232 4.39 13.19 26.75
N ILE A 233 3.37 12.36 26.94
CA ILE A 233 2.90 11.96 28.29
C ILE A 233 3.99 11.19 29.07
N ILE A 234 4.81 10.39 28.38
CA ILE A 234 5.88 9.63 29.05
C ILE A 234 7.05 10.55 29.47
N LYS A 235 7.33 11.61 28.72
CA LYS A 235 8.37 12.58 29.04
C LYS A 235 8.01 13.45 30.24
N ASP A 236 6.74 13.75 30.48
CA ASP A 236 6.25 14.53 31.63
C ASP A 236 6.09 13.63 32.84
N TYR A 237 7.19 13.38 33.52
CA TYR A 237 7.28 12.38 34.60
C TYR A 237 6.40 12.61 35.82
N PRO A 238 5.97 13.74 36.34
CA PRO A 238 5.02 13.71 37.46
C PRO A 238 3.64 13.18 37.06
N TYR A 239 3.25 13.36 35.81
CA TYR A 239 1.92 12.98 35.30
C TYR A 239 1.81 11.53 34.83
N ARG A 240 2.93 10.86 34.49
CA ARG A 240 2.92 9.49 33.99
C ARG A 240 2.17 8.50 34.87
N ASN A 241 2.46 8.52 36.17
CA ASN A 241 1.82 7.61 37.13
C ASN A 241 0.39 8.04 37.44
N LYS A 242 0.10 9.34 37.40
CA LYS A 242 -1.25 9.88 37.62
C LYS A 242 -2.17 9.54 36.48
N VAL A 243 -1.72 9.75 35.22
CA VAL A 243 -2.48 9.40 34.02
C VAL A 243 -2.65 7.88 33.89
N ARG A 244 -1.60 7.09 34.18
CA ARG A 244 -1.68 5.64 34.17
C ARG A 244 -2.61 5.10 35.26
N ARG A 245 -2.67 5.72 36.43
CA ARG A 245 -3.62 5.38 37.48
C ARG A 245 -5.03 5.81 37.15
N SER A 246 -5.25 7.00 36.56
CA SER A 246 -6.58 7.46 36.16
C SER A 246 -7.16 6.65 34.97
N ILE A 247 -6.32 6.14 34.07
CA ILE A 247 -6.77 5.23 32.99
C ILE A 247 -7.04 3.80 33.53
N ASN A 248 -6.30 3.35 34.56
CA ASN A 248 -6.48 2.00 35.13
C ASN A 248 -7.49 1.94 36.27
N THR A 249 -7.97 3.08 36.80
CA THR A 249 -8.71 3.08 38.08
C THR A 249 -10.20 2.89 37.94
N ASP A 250 -10.77 2.88 36.74
CA ASP A 250 -12.21 2.72 36.65
C ASP A 250 -12.62 1.94 35.42
N GLY A 251 -12.72 0.62 35.58
CA GLY A 251 -13.33 -0.25 34.55
C GLY A 251 -14.74 0.19 34.17
N HIS A 252 -15.41 0.95 35.04
CA HIS A 252 -16.73 1.53 34.78
C HIS A 252 -16.64 2.69 33.78
N ILE A 253 -15.68 3.61 33.95
CA ILE A 253 -15.44 4.72 33.01
C ILE A 253 -14.95 4.17 31.67
N TYR A 254 -14.07 3.19 31.66
CA TYR A 254 -13.63 2.51 30.43
C TYR A 254 -14.79 1.86 29.68
N ASN A 255 -15.67 1.14 30.40
CA ASN A 255 -16.86 0.54 29.82
C ASN A 255 -17.90 1.57 29.37
N MET A 256 -18.05 2.69 30.06
CA MET A 256 -18.90 3.80 29.61
C MET A 256 -18.34 4.45 28.33
N LEU A 257 -17.04 4.68 28.25
CA LEU A 257 -16.38 5.22 27.06
C LEU A 257 -16.54 4.26 25.87
N ILE A 258 -16.30 2.96 26.04
CA ILE A 258 -16.54 1.97 24.99
C ILE A 258 -18.01 1.94 24.56
N LYS A 259 -18.96 1.97 25.48
CA LYS A 259 -20.40 2.00 25.17
C LYS A 259 -20.80 3.28 24.44
N SER A 260 -20.22 4.42 24.78
CA SER A 260 -20.49 5.70 24.09
C SER A 260 -19.87 5.72 22.67
N PHE A 261 -18.67 5.15 22.49
CA PHE A 261 -18.07 4.96 21.18
C PHE A 261 -18.86 3.97 20.32
N SER A 262 -19.30 2.86 20.88
CA SER A 262 -20.14 1.88 20.17
C SER A 262 -21.48 2.48 19.74
N ARG A 263 -22.12 3.30 20.58
CA ARG A 263 -23.36 4.00 20.23
C ARG A 263 -23.17 5.03 19.11
N ARG A 264 -22.05 5.76 19.06
CA ARG A 264 -21.73 6.66 17.95
C ARG A 264 -21.50 5.92 16.62
N ILE A 265 -20.89 4.75 16.66
CA ILE A 265 -20.70 3.90 15.46
C ILE A 265 -22.05 3.37 14.95
N TYR A 266 -23.00 3.07 15.84
CA TYR A 266 -24.37 2.68 15.46
C TYR A 266 -25.20 3.86 14.95
N ALA A 267 -25.07 5.05 15.52
CA ALA A 267 -25.76 6.25 15.04
C ALA A 267 -25.31 6.66 13.62
N CYS A 268 -24.00 6.61 13.33
CA CYS A 268 -23.49 6.83 11.96
C CYS A 268 -23.88 5.75 10.94
N LYS A 269 -24.42 4.60 11.37
CA LYS A 269 -24.95 3.57 10.46
C LYS A 269 -26.42 3.78 10.11
N LEU A 270 -27.15 4.60 10.86
CA LEU A 270 -28.57 4.87 10.65
C LEU A 270 -28.84 6.12 9.80
N ASP A 271 -27.84 6.99 9.60
CA ASP A 271 -27.98 8.20 8.78
C ASP A 271 -27.53 8.01 7.31
N ILE A 272 -27.37 6.75 6.86
CA ILE A 272 -27.13 6.40 5.46
C ILE A 272 -28.24 5.42 5.05
N CYS A 273 -29.43 5.95 4.86
CA CYS A 273 -30.51 5.39 4.04
C CYS A 273 -30.94 6.45 3.05
#